data_fed2a42ab9508d539c24cf503d8c5984
#
_entry.id   fed2a42ab9508d539c24cf503d8c5984
#
_cell.length_a   1.000
_cell.length_b   1.000
_cell.length_c   1.000
_cell.angle_alpha   90.00
_cell.angle_beta   90.00
_cell.angle_gamma   90.00
#
_symmetry.space_group_name_H-M   'P 1'
#
loop_
_entity.id
_entity.type
_entity.pdbx_description
1 polymer ?
#
loop_
_entity_poly.entity_id
_entity_poly.type
_entity_poly.pdbx_seq_one_letter_code
_entity_poly.pdbx_strand_id
1 'polypeptide(L)'
;LEDAANAVDLPIQESVLFSRNTAPAELSSPGLLDVAFSSELVEEGLNSDIIELDDETVVARVAEHQPQRTQSLDEVREGIEASVKAEKSKEAAESWAFDVAQKVRAGESVEDELAAKSVEWETAANVQRAGGTLARALVDTLFSLALEGNDQVDVATTVNGDVAVVMLEGVNPAPALESELGESLKQRLAQVQGQRVYQQYIDALRANAEVTISEAL
;
A
#
# COMPACT_ATOMS: atom_id res chain seq x y z
N LEU A 1 -3.50 -30.88 -31.85
CA LEU A 1 -3.59 -31.19 -30.42
C LEU A 1 -4.60 -32.29 -30.13
N GLU A 2 -5.82 -32.21 -30.70
CA GLU A 2 -6.92 -33.18 -30.47
C GLU A 2 -6.51 -34.64 -30.78
N ASP A 3 -5.91 -34.88 -31.94
CA ASP A 3 -5.50 -36.24 -32.31
C ASP A 3 -4.44 -36.80 -31.36
N ALA A 4 -3.54 -35.97 -30.88
CA ALA A 4 -2.51 -36.36 -29.92
C ALA A 4 -3.11 -36.64 -28.55
N ALA A 5 -4.01 -35.81 -28.08
CA ALA A 5 -4.71 -35.98 -26.80
C ALA A 5 -5.56 -37.27 -26.80
N ASN A 6 -6.30 -37.52 -27.90
CA ASN A 6 -7.10 -38.73 -28.07
C ASN A 6 -6.26 -40.00 -28.12
N ALA A 7 -5.05 -39.95 -28.70
CA ALA A 7 -4.16 -41.11 -28.80
C ALA A 7 -3.62 -41.57 -27.44
N VAL A 8 -3.56 -40.67 -26.46
CA VAL A 8 -3.01 -40.93 -25.11
C VAL A 8 -4.08 -40.80 -24.01
N ASP A 9 -5.37 -40.63 -24.41
CA ASP A 9 -6.51 -40.49 -23.49
C ASP A 9 -6.36 -39.36 -22.47
N LEU A 10 -5.83 -38.21 -22.91
CA LEU A 10 -5.69 -37.03 -22.09
C LEU A 10 -6.80 -36.01 -22.38
N PRO A 11 -7.31 -35.32 -21.33
CA PRO A 11 -8.31 -34.27 -21.50
C PRO A 11 -7.70 -33.01 -22.11
N ILE A 12 -8.44 -32.35 -23.00
CA ILE A 12 -8.15 -31.00 -23.47
C ILE A 12 -8.93 -30.00 -22.61
N GLN A 13 -8.23 -29.00 -22.10
CA GLN A 13 -8.84 -27.89 -21.37
C GLN A 13 -8.72 -26.61 -22.20
N GLU A 14 -9.80 -25.84 -22.26
CA GLU A 14 -9.84 -24.55 -22.92
C GLU A 14 -9.93 -23.44 -21.87
N SER A 15 -9.14 -22.39 -22.05
CA SER A 15 -9.23 -21.20 -21.21
C SER A 15 -10.07 -20.10 -21.91
N VAL A 16 -10.52 -19.12 -21.11
CA VAL A 16 -11.01 -17.85 -21.66
C VAL A 16 -9.85 -17.06 -22.27
N LEU A 17 -10.14 -16.09 -23.15
CA LEU A 17 -9.14 -15.16 -23.65
C LEU A 17 -8.49 -14.39 -22.51
N PHE A 18 -7.17 -14.36 -22.49
CA PHE A 18 -6.37 -13.65 -21.50
C PHE A 18 -5.19 -12.92 -22.11
N SER A 19 -4.67 -11.95 -21.39
CA SER A 19 -3.40 -11.30 -21.71
C SER A 19 -2.29 -11.81 -20.78
N ARG A 20 -1.03 -11.45 -21.04
CA ARG A 20 0.09 -11.79 -20.14
C ARG A 20 -0.15 -11.36 -18.68
N ASN A 21 -0.93 -10.30 -18.48
CA ASN A 21 -1.20 -9.74 -17.14
C ASN A 21 -2.51 -10.24 -16.51
N THR A 22 -3.37 -10.93 -17.27
CA THR A 22 -4.69 -11.38 -16.82
C THR A 22 -4.86 -12.89 -16.95
N ALA A 23 -3.76 -13.63 -17.07
CA ALA A 23 -3.77 -15.08 -17.14
C ALA A 23 -4.40 -15.70 -15.89
N PRO A 24 -5.26 -16.73 -16.03
CA PRO A 24 -5.71 -17.53 -14.91
C PRO A 24 -4.55 -18.13 -14.12
N ALA A 25 -4.76 -18.40 -12.83
CA ALA A 25 -3.69 -18.87 -11.94
C ALA A 25 -2.98 -20.14 -12.46
N GLU A 26 -3.76 -21.06 -13.04
CA GLU A 26 -3.27 -22.32 -13.60
C GLU A 26 -2.38 -22.11 -14.84
N LEU A 27 -2.54 -20.98 -15.55
CA LEU A 27 -1.82 -20.63 -16.77
C LEU A 27 -0.79 -19.51 -16.55
N SER A 28 -0.59 -19.06 -15.31
CA SER A 28 0.26 -17.89 -15.00
C SER A 28 1.74 -18.18 -14.88
N SER A 29 2.16 -19.43 -15.05
CA SER A 29 3.57 -19.82 -15.04
C SER A 29 4.35 -19.06 -16.15
N PRO A 30 5.50 -18.42 -15.83
CA PRO A 30 6.28 -17.66 -16.82
C PRO A 30 6.66 -18.47 -18.05
N GLY A 31 7.05 -19.72 -17.87
CA GLY A 31 7.42 -20.62 -18.98
C GLY A 31 6.24 -20.90 -19.91
N LEU A 32 5.05 -21.13 -19.37
CA LEU A 32 3.84 -21.35 -20.16
C LEU A 32 3.40 -20.07 -20.89
N LEU A 33 3.45 -18.92 -20.22
CA LEU A 33 3.10 -17.64 -20.82
C LEU A 33 4.06 -17.27 -21.97
N ASP A 34 5.36 -17.48 -21.82
CA ASP A 34 6.33 -17.19 -22.87
C ASP A 34 6.09 -18.05 -24.11
N VAL A 35 5.78 -19.32 -23.92
CA VAL A 35 5.43 -20.23 -25.01
C VAL A 35 4.07 -19.86 -25.63
N ALA A 36 3.03 -19.64 -24.82
CA ALA A 36 1.68 -19.29 -25.30
C ALA A 36 1.64 -18.00 -26.14
N PHE A 37 2.53 -17.05 -25.84
CA PHE A 37 2.66 -15.79 -26.58
C PHE A 37 3.84 -15.77 -27.55
N SER A 38 4.39 -16.93 -27.92
CA SER A 38 5.42 -17.04 -28.97
C SER A 38 4.82 -16.86 -30.36
N SER A 39 5.62 -16.42 -31.31
CA SER A 39 5.20 -16.27 -32.72
C SER A 39 4.75 -17.60 -33.32
N GLU A 40 5.38 -18.69 -32.96
CA GLU A 40 5.07 -20.03 -33.46
C GLU A 40 3.62 -20.44 -33.10
N LEU A 41 3.18 -20.19 -31.88
CA LEU A 41 1.83 -20.53 -31.45
C LEU A 41 0.80 -19.49 -31.92
N VAL A 42 1.18 -18.21 -31.86
CA VAL A 42 0.25 -17.08 -32.12
C VAL A 42 0.02 -16.86 -33.61
N GLU A 43 1.08 -16.92 -34.44
CA GLU A 43 1.02 -16.61 -35.87
C GLU A 43 0.86 -17.87 -36.74
N GLU A 44 1.57 -18.95 -36.38
CA GLU A 44 1.56 -20.18 -37.14
C GLU A 44 0.50 -21.18 -36.67
N GLY A 45 -0.03 -21.01 -35.47
CA GLY A 45 -1.07 -21.87 -34.88
C GLY A 45 -0.57 -23.30 -34.60
N LEU A 46 0.72 -23.45 -34.38
CA LEU A 46 1.34 -24.73 -34.05
C LEU A 46 1.02 -25.18 -32.63
N ASN A 47 1.29 -26.44 -32.32
CA ASN A 47 1.35 -26.89 -30.93
C ASN A 47 2.70 -26.53 -30.36
N SER A 48 2.76 -26.28 -29.07
CA SER A 48 4.06 -26.10 -28.38
C SER A 48 4.82 -27.40 -28.33
N ASP A 49 6.11 -27.30 -28.08
CA ASP A 49 6.89 -28.38 -27.51
C ASP A 49 6.35 -28.72 -26.08
N ILE A 50 6.86 -29.77 -25.51
CA ILE A 50 6.54 -30.16 -24.14
C ILE A 50 7.04 -29.10 -23.17
N ILE A 51 6.11 -28.58 -22.33
CA ILE A 51 6.40 -27.60 -21.29
C ILE A 51 6.35 -28.32 -19.95
N GLU A 52 7.47 -28.35 -19.24
CA GLU A 52 7.57 -28.90 -17.89
C GLU A 52 7.17 -27.81 -16.88
N LEU A 53 6.16 -28.07 -16.08
CA LEU A 53 5.75 -27.30 -14.93
C LEU A 53 6.13 -28.05 -13.67
N ASP A 54 6.03 -27.42 -12.48
CA ASP A 54 6.51 -28.01 -11.22
C ASP A 54 5.93 -29.41 -10.94
N ASP A 55 4.65 -29.63 -11.19
CA ASP A 55 3.95 -30.88 -10.89
C ASP A 55 3.35 -31.59 -12.14
N GLU A 56 3.42 -30.97 -13.32
CA GLU A 56 2.79 -31.49 -14.52
C GLU A 56 3.54 -31.12 -15.78
N THR A 57 3.23 -31.84 -16.85
CA THR A 57 3.78 -31.61 -18.19
C THR A 57 2.63 -31.31 -19.14
N VAL A 58 2.72 -30.18 -19.86
CA VAL A 58 1.66 -29.72 -20.73
C VAL A 58 2.13 -29.46 -22.15
N VAL A 59 1.19 -29.57 -23.09
CA VAL A 59 1.36 -29.08 -24.46
C VAL A 59 0.25 -28.08 -24.73
N ALA A 60 0.61 -26.90 -25.17
CA ALA A 60 -0.32 -25.80 -25.40
C ALA A 60 -0.53 -25.52 -26.90
N ARG A 61 -1.69 -24.99 -27.23
CA ARG A 61 -2.01 -24.43 -28.55
C ARG A 61 -2.88 -23.20 -28.37
N VAL A 62 -2.61 -22.16 -29.15
CA VAL A 62 -3.45 -20.98 -29.20
C VAL A 62 -4.65 -21.25 -30.11
N ALA A 63 -5.86 -21.25 -29.55
CA ALA A 63 -7.09 -21.43 -30.28
C ALA A 63 -7.55 -20.13 -30.97
N GLU A 64 -7.42 -19.00 -30.26
CA GLU A 64 -7.76 -17.67 -30.76
C GLU A 64 -6.70 -16.65 -30.31
N HIS A 65 -6.26 -15.80 -31.24
CA HIS A 65 -5.36 -14.71 -30.97
C HIS A 65 -6.01 -13.38 -31.37
N GLN A 66 -6.03 -12.44 -30.44
CA GLN A 66 -6.40 -11.06 -30.72
C GLN A 66 -5.14 -10.18 -30.69
N PRO A 67 -4.73 -9.60 -31.83
CA PRO A 67 -3.53 -8.76 -31.87
C PRO A 67 -3.72 -7.51 -31.02
N GLN A 68 -2.59 -7.00 -30.51
CA GLN A 68 -2.60 -5.75 -29.76
C GLN A 68 -3.18 -4.63 -30.63
N ARG A 69 -4.19 -3.94 -30.10
CA ARG A 69 -4.81 -2.78 -30.76
C ARG A 69 -5.11 -1.69 -29.75
N THR A 70 -5.21 -0.48 -30.23
CA THR A 70 -5.77 0.59 -29.42
C THR A 70 -7.27 0.37 -29.28
N GLN A 71 -7.76 0.33 -28.05
CA GLN A 71 -9.20 0.26 -27.76
C GLN A 71 -9.87 1.56 -28.20
N SER A 72 -11.06 1.47 -28.75
CA SER A 72 -11.86 2.63 -29.09
C SER A 72 -12.35 3.35 -27.83
N LEU A 73 -12.65 4.66 -27.95
CA LEU A 73 -13.19 5.43 -26.84
C LEU A 73 -14.48 4.79 -26.27
N ASP A 74 -15.32 4.20 -27.12
CA ASP A 74 -16.58 3.59 -26.68
C ASP A 74 -16.33 2.34 -25.82
N GLU A 75 -15.29 1.58 -26.10
CA GLU A 75 -14.91 0.38 -25.32
C GLU A 75 -14.35 0.74 -23.93
N VAL A 76 -13.70 1.87 -23.80
CA VAL A 76 -13.07 2.30 -22.54
C VAL A 76 -13.84 3.39 -21.80
N ARG A 77 -14.91 3.94 -22.41
CA ARG A 77 -15.67 5.07 -21.90
C ARG A 77 -16.14 4.85 -20.46
N GLU A 78 -16.80 3.74 -20.20
CA GLU A 78 -17.38 3.45 -18.88
C GLU A 78 -16.27 3.37 -17.79
N GLY A 79 -15.15 2.74 -18.11
CA GLY A 79 -14.00 2.66 -17.20
C GLY A 79 -13.37 4.03 -16.93
N ILE A 80 -13.22 4.86 -17.98
CA ILE A 80 -12.69 6.22 -17.84
C ILE A 80 -13.65 7.10 -17.05
N GLU A 81 -14.94 7.05 -17.33
CA GLU A 81 -15.96 7.82 -16.62
C GLU A 81 -15.99 7.44 -15.13
N ALA A 82 -15.90 6.15 -14.79
CA ALA A 82 -15.81 5.68 -13.42
C ALA A 82 -14.54 6.21 -12.72
N SER A 83 -13.38 6.12 -13.37
CA SER A 83 -12.12 6.63 -12.84
C SER A 83 -12.14 8.13 -12.61
N VAL A 84 -12.57 8.91 -13.60
CA VAL A 84 -12.67 10.38 -13.50
C VAL A 84 -13.68 10.80 -12.43
N LYS A 85 -14.82 10.08 -12.33
CA LYS A 85 -15.82 10.33 -11.29
C LYS A 85 -15.25 10.05 -9.89
N ALA A 86 -14.53 8.96 -9.71
CA ALA A 86 -13.89 8.63 -8.44
C ALA A 86 -12.84 9.68 -8.03
N GLU A 87 -11.98 10.10 -8.98
CA GLU A 87 -10.98 11.14 -8.76
C GLU A 87 -11.61 12.47 -8.35
N LYS A 88 -12.59 12.95 -9.12
CA LYS A 88 -13.31 14.20 -8.79
C LYS A 88 -14.08 14.11 -7.47
N SER A 89 -14.64 12.94 -7.14
CA SER A 89 -15.32 12.74 -5.87
C SER A 89 -14.35 12.83 -4.70
N LYS A 90 -13.14 12.29 -4.85
CA LYS A 90 -12.09 12.38 -3.86
C LYS A 90 -11.62 13.82 -3.67
N GLU A 91 -11.31 14.53 -4.76
CA GLU A 91 -10.91 15.94 -4.70
C GLU A 91 -11.98 16.80 -4.03
N ALA A 92 -13.25 16.58 -4.37
CA ALA A 92 -14.37 17.32 -3.77
C ALA A 92 -14.51 17.00 -2.26
N ALA A 93 -14.29 15.74 -1.86
CA ALA A 93 -14.34 15.35 -0.45
C ALA A 93 -13.17 15.96 0.34
N GLU A 94 -11.95 15.97 -0.21
CA GLU A 94 -10.78 16.59 0.40
C GLU A 94 -10.97 18.10 0.57
N SER A 95 -11.45 18.79 -0.48
CA SER A 95 -11.73 20.23 -0.41
C SER A 95 -12.79 20.56 0.64
N TRP A 96 -13.88 19.80 0.65
CA TRP A 96 -14.95 20.00 1.62
C TRP A 96 -14.48 19.71 3.06
N ALA A 97 -13.73 18.66 3.28
CA ALA A 97 -13.17 18.32 4.60
C ALA A 97 -12.22 19.43 5.10
N PHE A 98 -11.41 19.98 4.20
CA PHE A 98 -10.54 21.12 4.51
C PHE A 98 -11.36 22.36 4.93
N ASP A 99 -12.42 22.70 4.19
CA ASP A 99 -13.30 23.81 4.52
C ASP A 99 -13.98 23.60 5.89
N VAL A 100 -14.48 22.39 6.17
CA VAL A 100 -15.02 22.03 7.48
C VAL A 100 -13.97 22.20 8.58
N ALA A 101 -12.75 21.68 8.38
CA ALA A 101 -11.67 21.82 9.35
C ALA A 101 -11.33 23.29 9.62
N GLN A 102 -11.34 24.15 8.61
CA GLN A 102 -11.11 25.60 8.76
C GLN A 102 -12.21 26.27 9.61
N LYS A 103 -13.47 25.93 9.37
CA LYS A 103 -14.61 26.46 10.14
C LYS A 103 -14.54 26.01 11.60
N VAL A 104 -14.25 24.74 11.84
CA VAL A 104 -14.06 24.22 13.20
C VAL A 104 -12.93 24.96 13.93
N ARG A 105 -11.79 25.20 13.25
CA ARG A 105 -10.68 26.02 13.78
C ARG A 105 -11.10 27.45 14.12
N ALA A 106 -12.01 28.02 13.34
CA ALA A 106 -12.57 29.35 13.58
C ALA A 106 -13.65 29.37 14.69
N GLY A 107 -14.02 28.21 15.24
CA GLY A 107 -15.10 28.06 16.24
C GLY A 107 -16.50 28.21 15.64
N GLU A 108 -16.64 28.03 14.34
CA GLU A 108 -17.94 28.09 13.65
C GLU A 108 -18.65 26.73 13.75
N SER A 109 -20.00 26.75 13.80
CA SER A 109 -20.78 25.52 13.76
C SER A 109 -20.79 24.94 12.34
N VAL A 110 -20.57 23.63 12.24
CA VAL A 110 -20.59 22.89 10.98
C VAL A 110 -21.72 21.85 10.92
N GLU A 111 -22.60 21.81 11.95
CA GLU A 111 -23.65 20.81 12.09
C GLU A 111 -24.61 20.73 10.90
N ASP A 112 -25.06 21.89 10.41
CA ASP A 112 -25.97 21.96 9.26
C ASP A 112 -25.30 21.43 7.98
N GLU A 113 -24.00 21.68 7.80
CA GLU A 113 -23.23 21.20 6.65
C GLU A 113 -22.98 19.69 6.70
N LEU A 114 -22.68 19.18 7.88
CA LEU A 114 -22.54 17.75 8.10
C LEU A 114 -23.86 17.03 7.85
N ALA A 115 -24.96 17.54 8.41
CA ALA A 115 -26.29 16.98 8.21
C ALA A 115 -26.71 16.98 6.71
N ALA A 116 -26.42 18.05 5.97
CA ALA A 116 -26.70 18.14 4.53
C ALA A 116 -25.95 17.08 3.69
N LYS A 117 -24.84 16.57 4.19
CA LYS A 117 -24.04 15.48 3.57
C LYS A 117 -24.29 14.11 4.20
N SER A 118 -25.17 14.02 5.19
CA SER A 118 -25.38 12.79 5.99
C SER A 118 -24.10 12.25 6.62
N VAL A 119 -23.26 13.18 7.11
CA VAL A 119 -22.04 12.89 7.85
C VAL A 119 -22.26 13.29 9.31
N GLU A 120 -21.73 12.52 10.24
CA GLU A 120 -21.84 12.76 11.69
C GLU A 120 -20.46 12.67 12.33
N TRP A 121 -20.31 13.34 13.48
CA TRP A 121 -19.13 13.17 14.33
C TRP A 121 -19.17 11.82 15.03
N GLU A 122 -18.07 11.08 14.96
CA GLU A 122 -17.85 9.86 15.71
C GLU A 122 -16.78 10.08 16.78
N THR A 123 -17.10 9.78 18.03
CA THR A 123 -16.16 9.96 19.14
C THR A 123 -15.42 8.66 19.45
N ALA A 124 -14.10 8.70 19.39
CA ALA A 124 -13.23 7.61 19.78
C ALA A 124 -12.48 7.95 21.08
N ALA A 125 -12.79 7.25 22.17
CA ALA A 125 -12.13 7.45 23.45
C ALA A 125 -10.89 6.58 23.62
N ASN A 126 -9.89 7.10 24.33
CA ASN A 126 -8.66 6.37 24.71
C ASN A 126 -7.88 5.79 23.51
N VAL A 127 -7.80 6.52 22.41
CA VAL A 127 -7.03 6.12 21.24
C VAL A 127 -5.55 5.99 21.60
N GLN A 128 -4.95 4.87 21.23
CA GLN A 128 -3.53 4.59 21.43
C GLN A 128 -2.79 4.63 20.08
N ARG A 129 -1.49 4.95 20.11
CA ARG A 129 -0.65 4.98 18.89
C ARG A 129 -0.53 3.62 18.20
N ALA A 130 -0.71 2.52 18.92
CA ALA A 130 -0.63 1.16 18.41
C ALA A 130 -1.71 0.28 19.02
N GLY A 131 -2.16 -0.72 18.27
CA GLY A 131 -3.11 -1.73 18.77
C GLY A 131 -4.58 -1.34 18.70
N GLY A 132 -4.93 -0.20 18.09
CA GLY A 132 -6.33 0.22 17.91
C GLY A 132 -6.96 -0.28 16.61
N THR A 133 -8.27 -0.06 16.48
CA THR A 133 -9.08 -0.42 15.29
C THR A 133 -9.17 0.71 14.25
N LEU A 134 -8.74 1.91 14.61
CA LEU A 134 -8.77 3.07 13.71
C LEU A 134 -7.71 2.93 12.62
N ALA A 135 -8.03 3.45 11.43
CA ALA A 135 -7.08 3.52 10.34
C ALA A 135 -5.80 4.28 10.74
N ARG A 136 -4.65 3.79 10.32
CA ARG A 136 -3.34 4.33 10.71
C ARG A 136 -3.22 5.82 10.42
N ALA A 137 -3.73 6.28 9.28
CA ALA A 137 -3.71 7.69 8.91
C ALA A 137 -4.45 8.58 9.93
N LEU A 138 -5.61 8.13 10.43
CA LEU A 138 -6.36 8.86 11.45
C LEU A 138 -5.58 8.95 12.77
N VAL A 139 -4.95 7.86 13.19
CA VAL A 139 -4.13 7.81 14.40
C VAL A 139 -2.93 8.73 14.28
N ASP A 140 -2.21 8.68 13.16
CA ASP A 140 -1.02 9.51 12.94
C ASP A 140 -1.40 11.00 12.92
N THR A 141 -2.50 11.37 12.26
CA THR A 141 -3.03 12.74 12.29
C THR A 141 -3.43 13.14 13.69
N LEU A 142 -4.23 12.33 14.40
CA LEU A 142 -4.67 12.63 15.76
C LEU A 142 -3.49 12.91 16.71
N PHE A 143 -2.42 12.11 16.61
CA PHE A 143 -1.23 12.29 17.46
C PHE A 143 -0.26 13.38 16.99
N SER A 144 -0.52 14.04 15.88
CA SER A 144 0.17 15.26 15.46
C SER A 144 -0.52 16.54 15.93
N LEU A 145 -1.79 16.44 16.35
CA LEU A 145 -2.57 17.58 16.84
C LEU A 145 -2.14 18.03 18.24
N ALA A 146 -2.42 19.29 18.56
CA ALA A 146 -2.18 19.88 19.87
C ALA A 146 -3.47 20.45 20.45
N LEU A 147 -3.64 20.39 21.79
CA LEU A 147 -4.81 20.96 22.47
C LEU A 147 -4.79 22.49 22.51
N GLU A 148 -3.62 23.10 22.34
CA GLU A 148 -3.46 24.55 22.42
C GLU A 148 -3.30 25.16 21.01
N GLY A 149 -3.94 26.31 20.80
CA GLY A 149 -3.89 27.02 19.54
C GLY A 149 -4.91 26.51 18.51
N ASN A 150 -4.58 26.70 17.22
CA ASN A 150 -5.43 26.33 16.10
C ASN A 150 -5.14 24.91 15.55
N ASP A 151 -4.32 24.14 16.25
CA ASP A 151 -3.83 22.83 15.80
C ASP A 151 -4.63 21.66 16.39
N GLN A 152 -5.89 21.92 16.79
CA GLN A 152 -6.77 20.91 17.36
C GLN A 152 -7.49 20.05 16.32
N VAL A 153 -7.50 20.47 15.06
CA VAL A 153 -8.24 19.83 13.96
C VAL A 153 -7.37 19.73 12.72
N ASP A 154 -7.40 18.59 12.06
CA ASP A 154 -6.79 18.42 10.75
C ASP A 154 -7.55 17.39 9.89
N VAL A 155 -7.18 17.26 8.62
CA VAL A 155 -7.77 16.33 7.67
C VAL A 155 -6.83 15.14 7.48
N ALA A 156 -7.39 13.95 7.53
CA ALA A 156 -6.69 12.70 7.25
C ALA A 156 -7.29 12.00 6.04
N THR A 157 -6.46 11.47 5.15
CA THR A 157 -6.88 10.61 4.04
C THR A 157 -6.34 9.20 4.27
N THR A 158 -7.24 8.21 4.24
CA THR A 158 -6.88 6.80 4.40
C THR A 158 -6.27 6.22 3.13
N VAL A 159 -5.65 5.05 3.24
CA VAL A 159 -5.10 4.34 2.06
C VAL A 159 -6.18 3.94 1.05
N ASN A 160 -7.43 3.82 1.48
CA ASN A 160 -8.58 3.53 0.62
C ASN A 160 -9.13 4.78 -0.08
N GLY A 161 -8.62 5.97 0.25
CA GLY A 161 -9.09 7.24 -0.28
C GLY A 161 -10.23 7.88 0.51
N ASP A 162 -10.65 7.29 1.63
CA ASP A 162 -11.63 7.92 2.51
C ASP A 162 -11.01 9.14 3.20
N VAL A 163 -11.77 10.21 3.32
CA VAL A 163 -11.34 11.48 3.93
C VAL A 163 -12.08 11.68 5.24
N ALA A 164 -11.36 12.05 6.27
CA ALA A 164 -11.92 12.33 7.59
C ALA A 164 -11.35 13.63 8.16
N VAL A 165 -12.21 14.41 8.81
CA VAL A 165 -11.80 15.52 9.69
C VAL A 165 -11.56 14.93 11.07
N VAL A 166 -10.36 15.11 11.59
CA VAL A 166 -9.94 14.59 12.91
C VAL A 166 -9.81 15.76 13.88
N MET A 167 -10.49 15.67 15.02
CA MET A 167 -10.44 16.68 16.08
C MET A 167 -9.95 16.07 17.38
N LEU A 168 -9.02 16.75 18.04
CA LEU A 168 -8.50 16.36 19.35
C LEU A 168 -9.29 17.09 20.45
N GLU A 169 -10.11 16.35 21.20
CA GLU A 169 -10.90 16.91 22.32
C GLU A 169 -10.14 16.88 23.65
N GLY A 170 -9.23 15.93 23.82
CA GLY A 170 -8.50 15.80 25.08
C GLY A 170 -7.33 14.83 25.00
N VAL A 171 -6.40 14.99 25.91
CA VAL A 171 -5.25 14.11 26.09
C VAL A 171 -5.29 13.50 27.48
N ASN A 172 -5.35 12.18 27.55
CA ASN A 172 -5.20 11.47 28.81
C ASN A 172 -3.72 11.29 29.13
N PRO A 173 -3.27 11.63 30.34
CA PRO A 173 -1.90 11.38 30.72
C PRO A 173 -1.61 9.88 30.67
N ALA A 174 -0.43 9.51 30.18
CA ALA A 174 0.00 8.13 30.23
C ALA A 174 0.03 7.64 31.68
N PRO A 175 -0.37 6.38 31.94
CA PRO A 175 -0.22 5.81 33.28
C PRO A 175 1.26 5.86 33.69
N ALA A 176 1.51 6.07 34.97
CA ALA A 176 2.89 6.05 35.48
C ALA A 176 3.52 4.69 35.15
N LEU A 177 4.73 4.74 34.58
CA LEU A 177 5.51 3.52 34.35
C LEU A 177 5.73 2.80 35.68
N GLU A 178 5.49 1.50 35.69
CA GLU A 178 5.91 0.66 36.83
C GLU A 178 7.41 0.90 37.10
N SER A 179 7.77 1.01 38.39
CA SER A 179 9.11 1.41 38.80
C SER A 179 10.20 0.52 38.19
N GLU A 180 9.99 -0.78 38.09
CA GLU A 180 10.94 -1.74 37.50
C GLU A 180 11.14 -1.51 35.98
N LEU A 181 10.04 -1.28 35.24
CA LEU A 181 10.09 -0.99 33.81
C LEU A 181 10.77 0.38 33.58
N GLY A 182 10.45 1.37 34.41
CA GLY A 182 11.07 2.69 34.35
C GLY A 182 12.58 2.64 34.55
N GLU A 183 13.05 1.89 35.54
CA GLU A 183 14.48 1.71 35.80
C GLU A 183 15.19 0.92 34.69
N SER A 184 14.57 -0.13 34.16
CA SER A 184 15.13 -0.89 33.02
C SER A 184 15.28 -0.04 31.76
N LEU A 185 14.29 0.83 31.47
CA LEU A 185 14.35 1.78 30.35
C LEU A 185 15.44 2.84 30.55
N LYS A 186 15.56 3.41 31.76
CA LYS A 186 16.65 4.35 32.09
C LYS A 186 18.02 3.72 31.89
N GLN A 187 18.24 2.49 32.36
CA GLN A 187 19.48 1.78 32.18
C GLN A 187 19.81 1.55 30.70
N ARG A 188 18.80 1.11 29.91
CA ARG A 188 18.97 0.91 28.47
C ARG A 188 19.29 2.21 27.73
N LEU A 189 18.59 3.30 28.06
CA LEU A 189 18.86 4.61 27.48
C LEU A 189 20.26 5.11 27.84
N ALA A 190 20.68 4.96 29.12
CA ALA A 190 22.02 5.34 29.58
C ALA A 190 23.11 4.52 28.83
N GLN A 191 22.88 3.24 28.59
CA GLN A 191 23.81 2.39 27.82
C GLN A 191 23.93 2.86 26.36
N VAL A 192 22.79 3.13 25.69
CA VAL A 192 22.77 3.61 24.29
C VAL A 192 23.45 4.98 24.20
N GLN A 193 23.15 5.90 25.11
CA GLN A 193 23.80 7.20 25.16
C GLN A 193 25.32 7.08 25.42
N GLY A 194 25.71 6.21 26.36
CA GLY A 194 27.12 5.94 26.64
C GLY A 194 27.89 5.43 25.42
N GLN A 195 27.30 4.49 24.68
CA GLN A 195 27.89 4.01 23.42
C GLN A 195 28.02 5.12 22.36
N ARG A 196 26.98 5.96 22.23
CA ARG A 196 27.03 7.10 21.28
C ARG A 196 28.12 8.09 21.63
N VAL A 197 28.23 8.49 22.91
CA VAL A 197 29.27 9.41 23.39
C VAL A 197 30.63 8.81 23.21
N TYR A 198 30.79 7.53 23.54
CA TYR A 198 32.08 6.83 23.33
C TYR A 198 32.47 6.82 21.86
N GLN A 199 31.53 6.49 20.95
CA GLN A 199 31.83 6.51 19.53
C GLN A 199 32.22 7.91 19.03
N GLN A 200 31.48 8.95 19.43
CA GLN A 200 31.80 10.33 19.09
C GLN A 200 33.18 10.74 19.61
N TYR A 201 33.55 10.29 20.82
CA TYR A 201 34.88 10.55 21.39
C TYR A 201 35.96 9.85 20.56
N ILE A 202 35.78 8.58 20.20
CA ILE A 202 36.74 7.88 19.34
C ILE A 202 36.86 8.53 17.96
N ASP A 203 35.77 8.95 17.37
CA ASP A 203 35.77 9.62 16.07
C ASP A 203 36.48 10.98 16.15
N ALA A 204 36.26 11.73 17.24
CA ALA A 204 36.99 12.98 17.48
C ALA A 204 38.50 12.75 17.69
N LEU A 205 38.86 11.70 18.41
CA LEU A 205 40.28 11.34 18.57
C LEU A 205 40.94 10.97 17.24
N ARG A 206 40.23 10.16 16.41
CA ARG A 206 40.70 9.77 15.08
C ARG A 206 40.87 10.97 14.14
N ALA A 207 39.92 11.90 14.20
CA ALA A 207 39.97 13.12 13.39
C ALA A 207 41.15 14.04 13.74
N ASN A 208 41.61 14.01 15.00
CA ASN A 208 42.69 14.85 15.51
C ASN A 208 44.02 14.12 15.64
N ALA A 209 44.09 12.81 15.39
CA ALA A 209 45.31 12.01 15.48
C ALA A 209 45.95 11.76 14.11
N GLU A 210 47.24 11.85 14.03
CA GLU A 210 48.01 11.37 12.89
C GLU A 210 48.21 9.85 13.03
N VAL A 211 47.49 9.07 12.24
CA VAL A 211 47.52 7.60 12.31
C VAL A 211 48.54 7.09 11.29
N THR A 212 49.65 6.58 11.75
CA THR A 212 50.66 5.90 10.93
C THR A 212 50.49 4.39 11.08
N ILE A 213 50.09 3.69 9.99
CA ILE A 213 50.07 2.25 9.96
C ILE A 213 51.41 1.75 9.46
N SER A 214 52.17 1.05 10.33
CA SER A 214 53.40 0.36 9.94
C SER A 214 53.01 -0.91 9.20
N GLU A 215 53.32 -1.03 7.90
CA GLU A 215 53.27 -2.30 7.20
C GLU A 215 54.32 -3.24 7.83
N ALA A 216 53.83 -4.24 8.52
CA ALA A 216 54.70 -5.33 9.01
C ALA A 216 55.15 -6.16 7.80
N LEU A 217 56.45 -6.28 7.61
CA LEU A 217 57.15 -7.17 6.65
C LEU A 217 56.83 -8.62 6.88
#